data_84f9c60ca29126ad27e730317fda00e9
#
_entry.id   84f9c60ca29126ad27e730317fda00e9
#
_cell.length_a   1.000
_cell.length_b   1.000
_cell.length_c   1.000
_cell.angle_alpha   90.00
_cell.angle_beta   90.00
_cell.angle_gamma   90.00
#
_symmetry.space_group_name_H-M   'P 1'
#
loop_
_entity.id
_entity.type
_entity.pdbx_description
1 polymer ?
#
loop_
_entity_poly.entity_id
_entity_poly.type
_entity_poly.pdbx_seq_one_letter_code
_entity_poly.pdbx_strand_id
1 'polypeptide(L)' 'MRPSAKLLTVREAADRLGLKESTIRKRILQRQIAYVKPGLRAVRIPIEELERILAAGFRPVVIPNAGM' A
#
# COMPACT_ATOMS: atom_id res chain seq x y z
N MET A 1 -12.48 13.27 12.88
CA MET A 1 -11.84 13.05 12.66
C MET A 1 -11.15 13.03 12.12
N ARG A 2 -10.89 13.11 12.04
CA ARG A 2 -10.10 12.97 11.53
C ARG A 2 -9.31 12.50 11.23
N PRO A 3 -9.87 12.46 10.95
CA PRO A 3 -8.84 11.65 10.89
C PRO A 3 -7.68 12.23 10.35
N SER A 4 -6.90 12.11 10.86
CA SER A 4 -5.63 12.48 10.57
C SER A 4 -5.01 11.57 9.59
N ALA A 5 -5.80 10.83 8.90
CA ALA A 5 -5.24 9.90 7.96
C ALA A 5 -4.54 10.66 6.86
N LYS A 6 -3.31 10.39 6.68
CA LYS A 6 -2.58 10.93 5.57
C LYS A 6 -2.93 10.13 4.32
N LEU A 7 -3.17 10.86 3.25
CA LEU A 7 -3.48 10.24 1.97
C LEU A 7 -2.28 10.37 1.04
N LEU A 8 -1.96 9.28 0.39
CA LEU A 8 -0.81 9.22 -0.51
C LEU A 8 -1.28 9.11 -1.94
N THR A 9 -0.51 9.70 -2.86
CA THR A 9 -0.76 9.46 -4.27
C THR A 9 -0.34 8.04 -4.62
N VAL A 10 -0.79 7.57 -5.78
CA VAL A 10 -0.36 6.25 -6.28
C VAL A 10 1.17 6.21 -6.36
N ARG A 11 1.76 7.29 -6.83
CA ARG A 11 3.21 7.36 -6.96
C ARG A 11 3.90 7.26 -5.59
N GLU A 12 3.40 7.99 -4.62
CA GLU A 12 3.99 7.95 -3.28
C GLU A 12 3.85 6.57 -2.67
N ALA A 13 2.68 5.94 -2.86
CA ALA A 13 2.46 4.60 -2.35
C ALA A 13 3.41 3.61 -3.02
N ALA A 14 3.58 3.72 -4.32
CA ALA A 14 4.48 2.84 -5.05
C ALA A 14 5.92 3.00 -4.56
N ASP A 15 6.34 4.25 -4.36
CA ASP A 15 7.69 4.49 -3.83
C ASP A 15 7.89 3.83 -2.47
N ARG A 16 6.91 3.98 -1.60
CA ARG A 16 7.02 3.44 -0.24
C ARG A 16 7.01 1.92 -0.21
N LEU A 17 6.29 1.32 -1.16
CA LEU A 17 6.20 -0.13 -1.23
C LEU A 17 7.28 -0.74 -2.12
N GLY A 18 8.04 0.10 -2.83
CA GLY A 18 9.05 -0.41 -3.74
C GLY A 18 8.45 -1.06 -4.97
N LEU A 19 7.29 -0.60 -5.39
CA LEU A 19 6.58 -1.16 -6.53
C LEU A 19 6.42 -0.10 -7.61
N LYS A 20 6.04 -0.53 -8.80
CA LYS A 20 5.74 0.38 -9.88
C LYS A 20 4.33 0.93 -9.72
N GLU A 21 4.11 2.15 -10.21
CA GLU A 21 2.77 2.74 -10.19
C GLU A 21 1.77 1.84 -10.90
N SER A 22 2.17 1.26 -12.03
CA SER A 22 1.28 0.39 -12.79
C SER A 22 0.85 -0.81 -11.96
N THR A 23 1.74 -1.31 -11.12
CA THR A 23 1.43 -2.43 -10.23
C THR A 23 0.38 -2.01 -9.21
N ILE A 24 0.54 -0.82 -8.65
CA ILE A 24 -0.44 -0.32 -7.68
C ILE A 24 -1.79 -0.14 -8.35
N ARG A 25 -1.82 0.46 -9.52
CA ARG A 25 -3.07 0.68 -10.25
C ARG A 25 -3.77 -0.63 -10.57
N LYS A 26 -3.00 -1.63 -10.98
CA LYS A 26 -3.56 -2.95 -11.26
C LYS A 26 -4.19 -3.55 -10.02
N ARG A 27 -3.52 -3.45 -8.89
CA ARG A 27 -4.04 -4.01 -7.64
C ARG A 27 -5.29 -3.28 -7.17
N ILE A 28 -5.36 -1.98 -7.43
CA ILE A 28 -6.57 -1.23 -7.13
C ILE A 28 -7.74 -1.74 -7.98
N LEU A 29 -7.48 -1.96 -9.26
CA LEU A 29 -8.52 -2.50 -10.16
C LEU A 29 -8.95 -3.88 -9.74
N GLN A 30 -8.05 -4.67 -9.19
CA GLN A 30 -8.35 -6.02 -8.72
C GLN A 30 -8.94 -6.02 -7.32
N ARG A 31 -9.18 -4.85 -6.75
CA ARG A 31 -9.76 -4.66 -5.42
C ARG A 31 -8.92 -5.27 -4.32
N GLN A 32 -7.60 -5.24 -4.51
CA GLN A 32 -6.66 -5.73 -3.52
C GLN A 32 -6.13 -4.62 -2.63
N ILE A 33 -6.31 -3.38 -3.04
CA ILE A 33 -5.84 -2.23 -2.29
C ILE A 33 -7.01 -1.26 -2.16
N ALA A 34 -7.32 -0.87 -0.95
CA ALA A 34 -8.35 0.12 -0.70
C ALA A 34 -7.84 1.50 -1.06
N TYR A 35 -8.72 2.35 -1.53
CA TYR A 35 -8.36 3.69 -1.92
C TYR A 35 -9.55 4.61 -1.73
N VAL A 36 -9.29 5.91 -1.76
CA VAL A 36 -10.33 6.91 -1.72
C VAL A 36 -10.18 7.81 -2.94
N LYS A 37 -11.28 8.40 -3.36
CA LYS A 37 -11.30 9.34 -4.47
C LYS A 37 -11.91 10.65 -3.98
N PRO A 38 -11.11 11.53 -3.41
CA PRO A 38 -11.64 12.81 -2.93
C PRO A 38 -12.12 13.71 -4.05
N GLY A 39 -11.73 13.43 -5.29
CA GLY A 39 -12.19 14.17 -6.47
C GLY A 39 -12.45 13.20 -7.60
N LEU A 40 -12.85 13.74 -8.74
CA LEU A 40 -13.23 12.90 -9.86
C LEU A 40 -12.11 12.00 -10.35
N ARG A 41 -10.87 12.47 -10.30
CA ARG A 41 -9.74 11.70 -10.82
C ARG A 41 -8.65 11.48 -9.80
N ALA A 42 -8.86 11.97 -8.61
CA ALA A 42 -7.81 11.92 -7.61
C ALA A 42 -7.91 10.63 -6.82
N VAL A 43 -7.12 9.66 -7.17
CA VAL A 43 -7.03 8.42 -6.40
C VAL A 43 -5.99 8.63 -5.32
N ARG A 44 -6.36 8.34 -4.09
CA ARG A 44 -5.46 8.47 -2.95
C ARG A 44 -5.53 7.21 -2.11
N ILE A 45 -4.42 6.85 -1.52
CA ILE A 45 -4.32 5.63 -0.72
C ILE A 45 -4.02 6.04 0.71
N PRO A 46 -4.90 5.68 1.66
CA PRO A 46 -4.65 6.00 3.07
C PRO A 46 -3.37 5.33 3.55
N ILE A 47 -2.62 6.02 4.38
CA ILE A 47 -1.37 5.47 4.87
C ILE A 47 -1.62 4.19 5.68
N GLU A 48 -2.77 4.09 6.32
CA GLU A 48 -3.13 2.88 7.06
C GLU A 48 -3.21 1.67 6.13
N GLU A 49 -3.59 1.91 4.89
CA GLU A 49 -3.66 0.82 3.92
C GLU A 49 -2.26 0.31 3.59
N LEU A 50 -1.29 1.23 3.48
CA LEU A 50 0.10 0.81 3.29
C LEU A 50 0.59 -0.01 4.47
N GLU A 51 0.24 0.43 5.66
CA GLU A 51 0.64 -0.30 6.86
C GLU A 51 0.04 -1.70 6.87
N ARG A 52 -1.22 -1.80 6.46
CA ARG A 52 -1.88 -3.10 6.38
C ARG A 52 -1.20 -4.00 5.35
N ILE A 53 -0.87 -3.45 4.20
CA ILE A 53 -0.19 -4.21 3.13
C ILE A 53 1.17 -4.70 3.60
N LEU A 54 1.93 -3.83 4.25
CA LEU A 54 3.23 -4.19 4.74
C LEU A 54 3.14 -5.26 5.82
N ALA A 55 2.17 -5.13 6.71
CA ALA A 55 1.98 -6.12 7.75
C ALA A 55 1.58 -7.46 7.17
N ALA A 56 0.69 -7.45 6.18
CA ALA A 56 0.22 -8.68 5.56
C ALA A 56 1.33 -9.38 4.77
N GLY A 57 2.24 -8.59 4.21
CA GLY A 57 3.33 -9.13 3.42
C GLY A 57 4.61 -9.37 4.20
N PHE A 58 4.60 -9.04 5.48
CA PHE A 58 5.79 -9.17 6.28
C PHE A 58 6.20 -10.64 6.40
N ARG A 59 7.48 -10.88 6.14
CA ARG A 59 8.05 -12.23 6.24
C ARG A 59 9.27 -12.12 7.13
N PRO A 60 9.14 -12.41 8.43
CA PRO A 60 10.31 -12.29 9.31
C PRO A 60 11.40 -13.25 8.87
N VAL A 61 12.63 -12.82 9.02
CA VAL A 61 13.75 -13.69 8.74
C VAL A 61 13.80 -14.73 9.83
N VAL A 62 13.72 -15.98 9.42
CA VAL A 62 13.84 -17.10 10.34
C VAL A 62 15.17 -17.74 10.01
N ILE A 63 16.07 -17.62 10.91
CA ILE A 63 17.37 -18.20 10.68
C ILE A 63 17.45 -19.46 11.43
N PRO A 64 17.75 -20.39 10.99
CA PRO A 64 17.88 -21.54 11.60
C PRO A 64 18.61 -22.40 10.76
N ASN A 65 18.25 -21.87 10.58
CA ASN A 65 18.37 -22.12 9.99
C ASN A 65 18.33 -22.00 9.23
N ALA A 66 18.54 -21.70 9.37
CA ALA A 66 18.18 -21.45 8.69
C ALA A 66 18.24 -21.80 8.00
N GLY A 67 18.27 -22.10 8.19
CA GLY A 67 18.07 -22.50 7.64
C GLY A 67 18.10 -22.82 7.23
N MET A 68 18.22 -22.94 7.60
CA MET A 68 18.08 -23.32 7.30
C MET A 68 17.99 -23.52 7.00
#